data_1d4088b66a94e8c62dc951026ecaa358
#
_entry.id   1d4088b66a94e8c62dc951026ecaa358
#
_cell.length_a   1.000
_cell.length_b   1.000
_cell.length_c   1.000
_cell.angle_alpha   90.00
_cell.angle_beta   90.00
_cell.angle_gamma   90.00
#
_symmetry.space_group_name_H-M   'P 1'
#
loop_
_entity.id
_entity.type
_entity.pdbx_description
1 polymer ?
#
loop_
_entity_poly.entity_id
_entity_poly.type
_entity_poly.pdbx_seq_one_letter_code
_entity_poly.pdbx_strand_id
1 'polypeptide(L)'
;GHELAEADAFPLMRLQDEPFIHTSPNHDTDQDRLLEQHDLHPQTCFTTRDGFTTYNMVEAGLGVSFNQRLISRKWSGTVAEVPFDPPQFVTLGISVPSLREASPAAKKFIACAIETVTGGEKSL
;
A
#
# COMPACT_ATOMS: atom_id res chain seq x y z
N GLY A 1 11.18 -11.10 15.81
CA GLY A 1 10.09 -10.85 14.87
C GLY A 1 8.82 -10.39 15.56
N HIS A 2 7.92 -9.79 14.81
CA HIS A 2 6.63 -9.37 15.32
C HIS A 2 5.72 -10.58 15.59
N GLU A 3 4.91 -10.54 16.64
CA GLU A 3 4.01 -11.65 17.01
C GLU A 3 2.98 -12.01 15.93
N LEU A 4 2.60 -11.04 15.08
CA LEU A 4 1.65 -11.24 13.99
C LEU A 4 2.33 -11.48 12.63
N ALA A 5 3.64 -11.65 12.59
CA ALA A 5 4.37 -11.83 11.32
C ALA A 5 3.94 -13.07 10.54
N GLU A 6 3.46 -14.10 11.21
CA GLU A 6 2.99 -15.35 10.60
C GLU A 6 1.46 -15.51 10.70
N ALA A 7 0.75 -14.47 11.11
CA ALA A 7 -0.70 -14.50 11.20
C ALA A 7 -1.36 -14.45 9.81
N ASP A 8 -2.54 -15.02 9.68
CA ASP A 8 -3.32 -14.97 8.44
C ASP A 8 -3.83 -13.56 8.12
N ALA A 9 -4.03 -12.74 9.16
CA ALA A 9 -4.52 -11.38 9.02
C ALA A 9 -4.04 -10.51 10.19
N PHE A 10 -3.88 -9.22 9.91
CA PHE A 10 -3.54 -8.20 10.89
C PHE A 10 -4.81 -7.40 11.23
N PRO A 11 -5.31 -7.44 12.46
CA PRO A 11 -6.47 -6.64 12.84
C PRO A 11 -6.17 -5.15 12.67
N LEU A 12 -6.96 -4.47 11.85
CA LEU A 12 -6.71 -3.07 11.49
C LEU A 12 -6.54 -2.16 12.71
N MET A 13 -7.37 -2.35 13.73
CA MET A 13 -7.33 -1.55 14.94
C MET A 13 -6.04 -1.73 15.77
N ARG A 14 -5.29 -2.81 15.53
CA ARG A 14 -3.99 -3.03 16.17
C ARG A 14 -2.93 -2.01 15.75
N LEU A 15 -3.12 -1.30 14.64
CA LEU A 15 -2.21 -0.23 14.24
C LEU A 15 -2.02 0.84 15.31
N GLN A 16 -3.04 1.10 16.14
CA GLN A 16 -2.95 2.09 17.21
C GLN A 16 -1.94 1.71 18.30
N ASP A 17 -1.68 0.43 18.47
CA ASP A 17 -0.83 -0.10 19.53
C ASP A 17 0.60 -0.38 19.06
N GLU A 18 0.89 -0.13 17.78
CA GLU A 18 2.17 -0.46 17.17
C GLU A 18 3.03 0.78 16.93
N PRO A 19 4.38 0.63 17.05
CA PRO A 19 5.28 1.68 16.61
C PRO A 19 5.18 1.81 15.09
N PHE A 20 4.68 2.95 14.61
CA PHE A 20 4.32 3.15 13.22
C PHE A 20 5.34 4.02 12.48
N ILE A 21 5.66 3.63 11.26
CA ILE A 21 6.48 4.42 10.33
C ILE A 21 5.55 4.99 9.28
N HIS A 22 5.37 6.31 9.29
CA HIS A 22 4.43 7.01 8.42
C HIS A 22 5.15 7.51 7.17
N THR A 23 4.68 7.08 6.01
CA THR A 23 5.22 7.50 4.72
C THR A 23 4.52 8.76 4.24
N SER A 24 5.27 9.83 4.03
CA SER A 24 4.76 11.12 3.50
C SER A 24 3.48 11.61 4.20
N PRO A 25 3.50 11.79 5.54
CA PRO A 25 2.32 12.25 6.26
C PRO A 25 1.86 13.63 5.76
N ASN A 26 0.55 13.86 5.77
CA ASN A 26 -0.11 15.11 5.35
C ASN A 26 0.04 15.44 3.85
N HIS A 27 0.25 14.43 3.01
CA HIS A 27 0.30 14.56 1.55
C HIS A 27 -0.86 13.85 0.85
N ASP A 28 -1.96 13.62 1.57
CA ASP A 28 -3.15 12.94 1.06
C ASP A 28 -2.83 11.56 0.42
N THR A 29 -1.94 10.83 1.07
CA THR A 29 -1.54 9.49 0.65
C THR A 29 -2.60 8.45 1.00
N ASP A 30 -2.46 7.24 0.47
CA ASP A 30 -3.34 6.12 0.85
C ASP A 30 -3.25 5.82 2.34
N GLN A 31 -2.06 5.99 2.95
CA GLN A 31 -1.91 5.85 4.40
C GLN A 31 -2.72 6.90 5.15
N ASP A 32 -2.60 8.16 4.77
CA ASP A 32 -3.35 9.25 5.41
C ASP A 32 -4.85 9.00 5.33
N ARG A 33 -5.35 8.63 4.16
CA ARG A 33 -6.77 8.37 3.94
C ARG A 33 -7.31 7.20 4.74
N LEU A 34 -6.56 6.10 4.81
CA LEU A 34 -6.97 4.93 5.58
C LEU A 34 -7.02 5.25 7.07
N LEU A 35 -5.99 5.90 7.59
CA LEU A 35 -5.94 6.28 9.01
C LEU A 35 -7.09 7.24 9.36
N GLU A 36 -7.35 8.22 8.51
CA GLU A 36 -8.45 9.18 8.72
C GLU A 36 -9.82 8.51 8.63
N GLN A 37 -10.02 7.65 7.62
CA GLN A 37 -11.28 6.95 7.40
C GLN A 37 -11.70 6.09 8.61
N HIS A 38 -10.73 5.50 9.29
CA HIS A 38 -10.96 4.60 10.43
C HIS A 38 -10.68 5.26 11.78
N ASP A 39 -10.42 6.56 11.80
CA ASP A 39 -10.06 7.32 13.00
C ASP A 39 -8.93 6.64 13.80
N LEU A 40 -7.88 6.23 13.08
CA LEU A 40 -6.72 5.57 13.64
C LEU A 40 -5.59 6.57 13.88
N HIS A 41 -5.03 6.54 15.07
CA HIS A 41 -3.94 7.42 15.49
C HIS A 41 -2.77 6.59 16.03
N PRO A 42 -2.03 5.89 15.16
CA PRO A 42 -0.91 5.08 15.62
C PRO A 42 0.22 5.94 16.19
N GLN A 43 1.02 5.34 17.04
CA GLN A 43 2.21 6.00 17.56
C GLN A 43 3.26 6.11 16.46
N THR A 44 3.30 7.25 15.78
CA THR A 44 4.29 7.51 14.74
C THR A 44 5.66 7.76 15.35
N CYS A 45 6.55 6.78 15.19
CA CYS A 45 7.92 6.85 15.68
C CYS A 45 8.87 7.49 14.67
N PHE A 46 8.59 7.28 13.38
CA PHE A 46 9.39 7.79 12.28
C PHE A 46 8.50 8.23 11.11
N THR A 47 8.98 9.19 10.34
CA THR A 47 8.38 9.59 9.08
C THR A 47 9.40 9.45 7.97
N THR A 48 8.93 9.09 6.78
CA THR A 48 9.76 8.98 5.58
C THR A 48 9.12 9.76 4.43
N ARG A 49 9.82 9.88 3.32
CA ARG A 49 9.29 10.52 2.11
C ARG A 49 8.87 9.52 1.03
N ASP A 50 9.27 8.27 1.15
CA ASP A 50 8.98 7.25 0.14
C ASP A 50 8.81 5.86 0.75
N GLY A 51 8.07 5.03 0.01
CA GLY A 51 7.75 3.68 0.47
C GLY A 51 8.92 2.73 0.55
N PHE A 52 9.93 2.89 -0.30
CA PHE A 52 11.11 2.03 -0.27
C PHE A 52 11.95 2.25 0.99
N THR A 53 12.13 3.50 1.39
CA THR A 53 12.79 3.84 2.66
C THR A 53 12.00 3.25 3.83
N THR A 54 10.69 3.39 3.83
CA THR A 54 9.82 2.78 4.85
C THR A 54 10.01 1.27 4.92
N TYR A 55 10.02 0.61 3.77
CA TYR A 55 10.22 -0.84 3.69
C TYR A 55 11.54 -1.27 4.33
N ASN A 56 12.63 -0.58 4.03
CA ASN A 56 13.94 -0.87 4.62
C ASN A 56 13.96 -0.63 6.13
N MET A 57 13.26 0.36 6.62
CA MET A 57 13.14 0.63 8.06
C MET A 57 12.33 -0.45 8.79
N VAL A 58 11.27 -0.94 8.17
CA VAL A 58 10.50 -2.09 8.69
C VAL A 58 11.39 -3.34 8.74
N GLU A 59 12.14 -3.60 7.68
CA GLU A 59 13.10 -4.71 7.64
C GLU A 59 14.14 -4.62 8.75
N ALA A 60 14.58 -3.41 9.08
CA ALA A 60 15.50 -3.16 10.18
C ALA A 60 14.87 -3.29 11.58
N GLY A 61 13.57 -3.54 11.66
CA GLY A 61 12.87 -3.74 12.93
C GLY A 61 12.50 -2.45 13.67
N LEU A 62 12.44 -1.31 12.95
CA LEU A 62 12.17 -0.01 13.57
C LEU A 62 10.66 0.25 13.81
N GLY A 63 9.80 -0.56 13.25
CA GLY A 63 8.37 -0.42 13.42
C GLY A 63 7.58 -1.17 12.35
N VAL A 64 6.29 -0.90 12.30
CA VAL A 64 5.37 -1.42 11.29
C VAL A 64 4.93 -0.30 10.36
N SER A 65 4.51 -0.67 9.18
CA SER A 65 3.88 0.23 8.23
C SER A 65 2.96 -0.55 7.31
N PHE A 66 2.28 0.12 6.39
CA PHE A 66 1.51 -0.57 5.38
C PHE A 66 1.64 0.12 4.03
N ASN A 67 1.42 -0.65 2.99
CA ASN A 67 1.55 -0.19 1.61
C ASN A 67 0.64 -1.01 0.71
N GLN A 68 0.44 -0.53 -0.50
CA GLN A 68 -0.25 -1.32 -1.51
C GLN A 68 0.57 -2.56 -1.87
N ARG A 69 -0.07 -3.71 -1.88
CA ARG A 69 0.56 -4.97 -2.24
C ARG A 69 1.17 -4.95 -3.65
N LEU A 70 0.54 -4.24 -4.56
CA LEU A 70 1.03 -4.09 -5.93
C LEU A 70 2.43 -3.46 -5.98
N ILE A 71 2.72 -2.54 -5.07
CA ILE A 71 4.01 -1.84 -5.01
C ILE A 71 5.05 -2.69 -4.28
N SER A 72 4.71 -3.22 -3.12
CA SER A 72 5.65 -3.94 -2.26
C SER A 72 6.17 -5.24 -2.86
N ARG A 73 5.41 -5.87 -3.75
CA ARG A 73 5.83 -7.08 -4.46
C ARG A 73 7.17 -6.97 -5.20
N LYS A 74 7.52 -5.77 -5.61
CA LYS A 74 8.75 -5.54 -6.38
C LYS A 74 9.99 -5.46 -5.52
N TRP A 75 9.81 -5.33 -4.22
CA TRP A 75 10.91 -5.23 -3.28
C TRP A 75 11.21 -6.61 -2.71
N SER A 76 12.47 -6.96 -2.72
CA SER A 76 12.96 -8.21 -2.13
C SER A 76 13.62 -7.94 -0.79
N GLY A 77 13.17 -8.62 0.24
CA GLY A 77 13.69 -8.48 1.59
C GLY A 77 13.03 -9.49 2.52
N THR A 78 13.29 -9.35 3.81
CA THR A 78 12.81 -10.26 4.85
C THR A 78 11.61 -9.71 5.63
N VAL A 79 10.87 -8.76 5.04
CA VAL A 79 9.68 -8.18 5.66
C VAL A 79 8.52 -9.18 5.58
N ALA A 80 7.83 -9.38 6.69
CA ALA A 80 6.58 -10.12 6.70
C ALA A 80 5.44 -9.22 6.23
N GLU A 81 4.66 -9.68 5.27
CA GLU A 81 3.49 -8.99 4.75
C GLU A 81 2.22 -9.73 5.20
N VAL A 82 1.37 -9.04 5.95
CA VAL A 82 0.15 -9.60 6.51
C VAL A 82 -1.03 -8.73 6.06
N PRO A 83 -2.08 -9.32 5.44
CA PRO A 83 -3.23 -8.55 5.01
C PRO A 83 -4.04 -8.03 6.19
N PHE A 84 -4.72 -6.90 6.00
CA PHE A 84 -5.61 -6.36 7.02
C PHE A 84 -6.90 -7.17 7.18
N ASP A 85 -7.40 -7.18 8.40
CA ASP A 85 -8.75 -7.61 8.73
C ASP A 85 -9.47 -6.47 9.49
N PRO A 86 -10.55 -5.89 8.96
CA PRO A 86 -11.16 -6.18 7.65
C PRO A 86 -10.26 -5.77 6.47
N PRO A 87 -10.40 -6.45 5.31
CA PRO A 87 -9.60 -6.15 4.12
C PRO A 87 -9.75 -4.69 3.69
N GLN A 88 -8.65 -4.08 3.27
CA GLN A 88 -8.61 -2.71 2.78
C GLN A 88 -8.18 -2.70 1.32
N PHE A 89 -8.81 -1.85 0.52
CA PHE A 89 -8.57 -1.77 -0.91
C PHE A 89 -8.37 -0.33 -1.36
N VAL A 90 -7.54 -0.18 -2.39
CA VAL A 90 -7.34 1.08 -3.09
C VAL A 90 -7.72 0.87 -4.54
N THR A 91 -8.51 1.78 -5.09
CA THR A 91 -8.86 1.77 -6.51
C THR A 91 -7.83 2.58 -7.28
N LEU A 92 -7.15 1.90 -8.21
CA LEU A 92 -6.25 2.55 -9.15
C LEU A 92 -6.99 2.82 -10.45
N GLY A 93 -6.78 4.00 -11.01
CA GLY A 93 -7.43 4.39 -12.26
C GLY A 93 -6.47 5.09 -13.20
N ILE A 94 -6.82 5.06 -14.49
CA ILE A 94 -6.15 5.83 -15.52
C ILE A 94 -7.09 6.95 -15.94
N SER A 95 -6.62 8.20 -15.83
CA SER A 95 -7.41 9.37 -16.20
C SER A 95 -7.05 9.88 -17.58
N VAL A 96 -8.05 10.12 -18.40
CA VAL A 96 -7.92 10.76 -19.70
C VAL A 96 -8.98 11.86 -19.83
N PRO A 97 -8.74 12.94 -20.56
CA PRO A 97 -9.72 14.01 -20.73
C PRO A 97 -11.04 13.51 -21.36
N SER A 98 -10.94 12.61 -22.32
CA SER A 98 -12.08 11.97 -22.97
C SER A 98 -11.64 10.62 -23.53
N LEU A 99 -12.33 9.56 -23.10
CA LEU A 99 -12.06 8.21 -23.62
C LEU A 99 -12.44 8.10 -25.10
N ARG A 100 -13.51 8.79 -25.51
CA ARG A 100 -13.97 8.83 -26.88
C ARG A 100 -12.96 9.48 -27.82
N GLU A 101 -12.35 10.58 -27.36
CA GLU A 101 -11.41 11.38 -28.17
C GLU A 101 -9.93 11.00 -27.97
N ALA A 102 -9.68 10.02 -27.11
CA ALA A 102 -8.32 9.55 -26.87
C ALA A 102 -7.70 8.99 -28.18
N SER A 103 -6.42 9.25 -28.37
CA SER A 103 -5.69 8.72 -29.53
C SER A 103 -5.72 7.17 -29.57
N PRO A 104 -5.56 6.56 -30.73
CA PRO A 104 -5.45 5.11 -30.81
C PRO A 104 -4.34 4.55 -29.94
N ALA A 105 -3.22 5.24 -29.82
CA ALA A 105 -2.11 4.86 -28.95
C ALA A 105 -2.50 4.90 -27.47
N ALA A 106 -3.20 5.96 -27.04
CA ALA A 106 -3.68 6.08 -25.67
C ALA A 106 -4.68 4.97 -25.33
N LYS A 107 -5.62 4.69 -26.21
CA LYS A 107 -6.59 3.60 -26.03
C LYS A 107 -5.92 2.24 -25.90
N LYS A 108 -4.91 1.98 -26.73
CA LYS A 108 -4.15 0.74 -26.71
C LYS A 108 -3.32 0.61 -25.42
N PHE A 109 -2.72 1.71 -24.97
CA PHE A 109 -2.00 1.74 -23.70
C PHE A 109 -2.93 1.42 -22.52
N ILE A 110 -4.10 2.05 -22.47
CA ILE A 110 -5.10 1.81 -21.41
C ILE A 110 -5.50 0.33 -21.38
N ALA A 111 -5.83 -0.25 -22.52
CA ALA A 111 -6.19 -1.65 -22.61
C ALA A 111 -5.06 -2.56 -22.12
N CYS A 112 -3.84 -2.29 -22.55
CA CYS A 112 -2.65 -3.05 -22.14
C CYS A 112 -2.38 -2.91 -20.63
N ALA A 113 -2.51 -1.71 -20.08
CA ALA A 113 -2.31 -1.46 -18.66
C ALA A 113 -3.35 -2.20 -17.80
N ILE A 114 -4.62 -2.16 -18.18
CA ILE A 114 -5.69 -2.89 -17.49
C ILE A 114 -5.42 -4.40 -17.52
N GLU A 115 -5.10 -4.94 -18.69
CA GLU A 115 -4.78 -6.36 -18.83
C GLU A 115 -3.59 -6.77 -17.98
N THR A 116 -2.52 -5.97 -17.96
CA THR A 116 -1.31 -6.26 -17.20
C THR A 116 -1.58 -6.28 -15.70
N VAL A 117 -2.32 -5.29 -15.20
CA VAL A 117 -2.63 -5.19 -13.76
C VAL A 117 -3.60 -6.28 -13.32
N THR A 118 -4.69 -6.51 -14.05
CA THR A 118 -5.68 -7.53 -13.71
C THR A 118 -5.15 -8.94 -13.95
N GLY A 119 -4.35 -9.15 -14.99
CA GLY A 119 -3.66 -10.41 -15.23
C GLY A 119 -2.64 -10.75 -14.14
N GLY A 120 -1.95 -9.74 -13.60
CA GLY A 120 -1.04 -9.88 -12.47
C GLY A 120 -1.75 -10.34 -11.19
N GLU A 121 -2.97 -9.88 -10.94
CA GLU A 121 -3.80 -10.35 -9.82
C GLU A 121 -4.21 -11.81 -9.98
N LYS A 122 -4.53 -12.23 -11.21
CA LYS A 122 -4.91 -13.61 -11.51
C LYS A 122 -3.76 -14.60 -11.37
N SER A 123 -2.53 -14.15 -11.48
CA SER A 123 -1.34 -15.01 -11.37
C SER A 123 -0.93 -15.33 -9.92
N LEU A 124 -1.66 -14.79 -8.99
CA LEU A 124 -1.46 -15.03 -7.56
C LEU A 124 -2.50 -15.97 -6.99
#